data_a626d7295d2321599e4934663dadb05b
#
_entry.id   a626d7295d2321599e4934663dadb05b
#
_cell.length_a   1.000
_cell.length_b   1.000
_cell.length_c   1.000
_cell.angle_alpha   90.00
_cell.angle_beta   90.00
_cell.angle_gamma   90.00
#
_symmetry.space_group_name_H-M   'P 1'
#
loop_
_entity.id
_entity.type
_entity.pdbx_description
1 polymer ?
#
loop_
_entity_poly.entity_id
_entity_poly.type
_entity_poly.pdbx_seq_one_letter_code
_entity_poly.pdbx_strand_id
1 'polypeptide(L)'
;MMEENAVFGGEVTGHYYFKDYFMCDSGLAPVMYLLDLLSQKEESLAEIVDKMEEIYFISGEINTKGVDKDKVFKLIEEKYGPTANEIIRVDGLTMEYDNWHFNVRASNTEPLVRLNLEADSKKLMEEKRDEVLAVIKSCI
;
A
#
# COMPACT_ATOMS: atom_id res chain seq x y z
N MET A 1 -10.78 3.28 -11.66
CA MET A 1 -10.82 4.72 -12.01
C MET A 1 -12.16 5.12 -12.62
N MET A 2 -12.65 4.47 -13.68
CA MET A 2 -13.91 4.90 -14.33
C MET A 2 -15.11 4.84 -13.37
N GLU A 3 -15.31 3.75 -12.66
CA GLU A 3 -16.42 3.55 -11.72
C GLU A 3 -16.44 4.59 -10.60
N GLU A 4 -15.26 4.92 -10.06
CA GLU A 4 -15.10 5.88 -8.96
C GLU A 4 -14.86 7.32 -9.43
N ASN A 5 -14.90 7.56 -10.76
CA ASN A 5 -14.60 8.86 -11.35
C ASN A 5 -13.27 9.47 -10.84
N ALA A 6 -12.29 8.62 -10.54
CA ALA A 6 -10.99 9.01 -9.98
C ALA A 6 -10.21 9.87 -10.97
N VAL A 7 -9.57 10.92 -10.45
CA VAL A 7 -8.75 11.86 -11.25
C VAL A 7 -7.36 11.32 -11.55
N PHE A 8 -6.85 10.44 -10.68
CA PHE A 8 -5.52 9.85 -10.73
C PHE A 8 -5.56 8.39 -10.28
N GLY A 9 -4.69 7.58 -10.86
CA GLY A 9 -4.38 6.22 -10.41
C GLY A 9 -2.89 5.95 -10.56
N GLY A 10 -2.33 5.23 -9.62
CA GLY A 10 -0.90 4.86 -9.63
C GLY A 10 -0.69 3.44 -9.15
N GLU A 11 0.33 2.79 -9.70
CA GLU A 11 0.81 1.48 -9.27
C GLU A 11 2.24 1.60 -8.74
N VAL A 12 2.60 0.76 -7.78
CA VAL A 12 3.98 0.66 -7.24
C VAL A 12 5.01 0.36 -8.34
N THR A 13 4.56 -0.30 -9.41
CA THR A 13 5.37 -0.62 -10.59
C THR A 13 5.70 0.58 -11.47
N GLY A 14 5.16 1.77 -11.17
CA GLY A 14 5.44 3.01 -11.89
C GLY A 14 4.51 3.25 -13.10
N HIS A 15 3.35 2.59 -13.12
CA HIS A 15 2.28 2.91 -14.07
C HIS A 15 1.38 3.97 -13.47
N TYR A 16 1.14 5.06 -14.22
CA TYR A 16 0.38 6.20 -13.75
C TYR A 16 -0.69 6.59 -14.76
N TYR A 17 -1.91 6.80 -14.27
CA TYR A 17 -3.10 7.07 -15.08
C TYR A 17 -3.71 8.39 -14.65
N PHE A 18 -4.01 9.27 -15.60
CA PHE A 18 -4.65 10.57 -15.35
C PHE A 18 -5.97 10.67 -16.11
N LYS A 19 -7.00 11.17 -15.45
CA LYS A 19 -8.31 11.40 -16.08
C LYS A 19 -8.21 12.30 -17.31
N ASP A 20 -7.44 13.38 -17.19
CA ASP A 20 -7.26 14.36 -18.26
C ASP A 20 -6.35 13.86 -19.40
N TYR A 21 -5.69 12.71 -19.21
CA TYR A 21 -4.90 12.02 -20.24
C TYR A 21 -5.56 10.70 -20.65
N PHE A 22 -6.88 10.75 -20.93
CA PHE A 22 -7.67 9.63 -21.42
C PHE A 22 -7.64 8.36 -20.54
N MET A 23 -7.26 8.48 -19.28
CA MET A 23 -7.01 7.35 -18.37
C MET A 23 -5.99 6.34 -18.94
N CYS A 24 -5.10 6.79 -19.82
CA CYS A 24 -4.02 5.99 -20.37
C CYS A 24 -2.79 6.01 -19.45
N ASP A 25 -2.05 4.90 -19.48
CA ASP A 25 -0.75 4.81 -18.82
C ASP A 25 0.24 5.81 -19.43
N SER A 26 0.91 6.57 -18.58
CA SER A 26 1.92 7.52 -19.00
C SER A 26 2.99 7.73 -17.93
N GLY A 27 4.23 7.34 -18.23
CA GLY A 27 5.38 7.69 -17.41
C GLY A 27 5.83 9.15 -17.57
N LEU A 28 5.49 9.80 -18.69
CA LEU A 28 5.87 11.20 -18.93
C LEU A 28 4.97 12.20 -18.19
N ALA A 29 3.68 11.94 -18.11
CA ALA A 29 2.73 12.85 -17.47
C ALA A 29 3.10 13.15 -16.00
N PRO A 30 3.38 12.16 -15.11
CA PRO A 30 3.77 12.45 -13.74
C PRO A 30 5.09 13.23 -13.64
N VAL A 31 6.05 12.99 -14.56
CA VAL A 31 7.29 13.77 -14.60
C VAL A 31 7.00 15.24 -14.90
N MET A 32 6.12 15.53 -15.86
CA MET A 32 5.75 16.91 -16.21
C MET A 32 5.01 17.60 -15.06
N TYR A 33 4.07 16.91 -14.38
CA TYR A 33 3.41 17.45 -13.20
C TYR A 33 4.38 17.72 -12.05
N LEU A 34 5.35 16.82 -11.84
CA LEU A 34 6.35 16.98 -10.80
C LEU A 34 7.29 18.17 -11.10
N LEU A 35 7.73 18.33 -12.34
CA LEU A 35 8.55 19.46 -12.77
C LEU A 35 7.80 20.79 -12.62
N ASP A 36 6.51 20.81 -13.01
CA ASP A 36 5.67 21.99 -12.80
C ASP A 36 5.54 22.35 -11.32
N LEU A 37 5.24 21.36 -10.46
CA LEU A 37 5.16 21.54 -9.02
C LEU A 37 6.47 22.10 -8.43
N LEU A 38 7.61 21.53 -8.79
CA LEU A 38 8.92 21.95 -8.29
C LEU A 38 9.32 23.33 -8.83
N SER A 39 8.88 23.71 -10.04
CA SER A 39 9.14 25.04 -10.59
C SER A 39 8.42 26.16 -9.84
N GLN A 40 7.35 25.84 -9.14
CA GLN A 40 6.53 26.78 -8.37
C GLN A 40 6.91 26.84 -6.88
N LYS A 41 7.83 25.99 -6.43
CA LYS A 41 8.25 25.88 -5.04
C LYS A 41 9.75 26.16 -4.89
N GLU A 42 10.13 26.69 -3.74
CA GLU A 42 11.53 26.81 -3.35
C GLU A 42 12.09 25.51 -2.74
N GLU A 43 11.19 24.59 -2.37
CA GLU A 43 11.52 23.30 -1.74
C GLU A 43 12.00 22.29 -2.78
N SER A 44 13.01 21.53 -2.42
CA SER A 44 13.45 20.36 -3.19
C SER A 44 12.46 19.20 -3.08
N LEU A 45 12.54 18.26 -4.02
CA LEU A 45 11.75 17.03 -3.95
C LEU A 45 12.00 16.26 -2.64
N ALA A 46 13.25 16.21 -2.17
CA ALA A 46 13.59 15.55 -0.92
C ALA A 46 12.85 16.17 0.27
N GLU A 47 12.87 17.50 0.40
CA GLU A 47 12.16 18.19 1.49
C GLU A 47 10.63 17.96 1.45
N ILE A 48 10.05 17.82 0.25
CA ILE A 48 8.62 17.51 0.11
C ILE A 48 8.33 16.07 0.56
N VAL A 49 9.19 15.12 0.17
CA VAL A 49 9.07 13.71 0.57
C VAL A 49 9.29 13.54 2.07
N ASP A 50 10.32 14.17 2.64
CA ASP A 50 10.62 14.12 4.08
C ASP A 50 9.40 14.54 4.91
N LYS A 51 8.68 15.59 4.50
CA LYS A 51 7.43 16.02 5.17
C LYS A 51 6.30 14.98 5.09
N MET A 52 6.22 14.22 4.02
CA MET A 52 5.25 13.13 3.90
C MET A 52 5.63 11.97 4.83
N GLU A 53 6.93 11.64 4.92
CA GLU A 53 7.44 10.59 5.81
C GLU A 53 7.27 10.92 7.31
N GLU A 54 7.13 12.20 7.67
CA GLU A 54 6.79 12.62 9.03
C GLU A 54 5.33 12.33 9.41
N ILE A 55 4.45 12.15 8.44
CA ILE A 55 3.00 11.98 8.62
C ILE A 55 2.57 10.53 8.38
N TYR A 56 3.17 9.87 7.36
CA TYR A 56 2.80 8.53 6.93
C TYR A 56 3.91 7.52 7.25
N PHE A 57 3.65 6.63 8.20
CA PHE A 57 4.61 5.61 8.62
C PHE A 57 4.30 4.28 7.95
N ILE A 58 5.05 3.97 6.88
CA ILE A 58 4.85 2.78 6.05
C ILE A 58 5.89 1.70 6.36
N SER A 59 5.48 0.42 6.29
CA SER A 59 6.39 -0.72 6.45
C SER A 59 7.25 -0.99 5.21
N GLY A 60 6.89 -0.40 4.08
CA GLY A 60 7.32 -0.88 2.77
C GLY A 60 6.74 -2.26 2.44
N GLU A 61 7.01 -2.75 1.23
CA GLU A 61 6.55 -4.07 0.79
C GLU A 61 7.44 -5.18 1.39
N ILE A 62 6.84 -6.07 2.19
CA ILE A 62 7.53 -7.19 2.84
C ILE A 62 7.09 -8.50 2.21
N ASN A 63 8.03 -9.21 1.61
CA ASN A 63 7.80 -10.46 0.91
C ASN A 63 8.11 -11.67 1.79
N THR A 64 7.15 -12.60 1.97
CA THR A 64 7.34 -13.85 2.70
C THR A 64 7.13 -15.04 1.76
N LYS A 65 8.20 -15.85 1.59
CA LYS A 65 8.20 -17.05 0.73
C LYS A 65 7.87 -18.31 1.53
N GLY A 66 7.40 -19.33 0.81
CA GLY A 66 7.20 -20.68 1.39
C GLY A 66 5.98 -20.82 2.29
N VAL A 67 5.05 -19.87 2.22
CA VAL A 67 3.81 -19.89 3.02
C VAL A 67 2.65 -20.49 2.23
N ASP A 68 1.76 -21.16 2.95
CA ASP A 68 0.46 -21.56 2.42
C ASP A 68 -0.45 -20.33 2.34
N LYS A 69 -0.69 -19.85 1.11
CA LYS A 69 -1.46 -18.63 0.84
C LYS A 69 -2.87 -18.67 1.40
N ASP A 70 -3.58 -19.77 1.20
CA ASP A 70 -4.98 -19.91 1.63
C ASP A 70 -5.09 -19.92 3.15
N LYS A 71 -4.13 -20.57 3.81
CA LYS A 71 -4.02 -20.57 5.27
C LYS A 71 -3.71 -19.17 5.80
N VAL A 72 -2.82 -18.41 5.13
CA VAL A 72 -2.51 -17.03 5.50
C VAL A 72 -3.77 -16.17 5.45
N PHE A 73 -4.48 -16.15 4.32
CA PHE A 73 -5.69 -15.33 4.17
C PHE A 73 -6.75 -15.69 5.21
N LYS A 74 -6.96 -16.99 5.45
CA LYS A 74 -7.91 -17.46 6.47
C LYS A 74 -7.55 -16.98 7.87
N LEU A 75 -6.29 -17.15 8.30
CA LEU A 75 -5.85 -16.74 9.64
C LEU A 75 -5.85 -15.23 9.82
N ILE A 76 -5.48 -14.48 8.78
CA ILE A 76 -5.56 -13.00 8.79
C ILE A 76 -7.00 -12.55 8.96
N GLU A 77 -7.94 -13.12 8.18
CA GLU A 77 -9.36 -12.76 8.26
C GLU A 77 -9.97 -13.15 9.60
N GLU A 78 -9.66 -14.35 10.12
CA GLU A 78 -10.14 -14.80 11.43
C GLU A 78 -9.64 -13.92 12.59
N LYS A 79 -8.38 -13.49 12.54
CA LYS A 79 -7.76 -12.72 13.62
C LYS A 79 -8.11 -11.22 13.57
N TYR A 80 -8.09 -10.64 12.39
CA TYR A 80 -8.18 -9.19 12.22
C TYR A 80 -9.56 -8.71 11.75
N GLY A 81 -10.31 -9.54 11.03
CA GLY A 81 -11.62 -9.19 10.50
C GLY A 81 -12.64 -8.75 11.54
N PRO A 82 -12.75 -9.42 12.72
CA PRO A 82 -13.76 -9.06 13.73
C PRO A 82 -13.62 -7.63 14.30
N THR A 83 -12.45 -7.01 14.18
CA THR A 83 -12.15 -5.68 14.70
C THR A 83 -11.85 -4.65 13.62
N ALA A 84 -11.83 -5.05 12.34
CA ALA A 84 -11.63 -4.13 11.22
C ALA A 84 -12.87 -3.26 11.01
N ASN A 85 -12.65 -1.99 10.72
CA ASN A 85 -13.71 -1.05 10.33
C ASN A 85 -14.24 -1.39 8.93
N GLU A 86 -13.32 -1.79 8.05
CA GLU A 86 -13.64 -2.19 6.67
C GLU A 86 -12.72 -3.32 6.20
N ILE A 87 -13.26 -4.20 5.34
CA ILE A 87 -12.51 -5.29 4.71
C ILE A 87 -12.69 -5.16 3.19
N ILE A 88 -11.59 -4.90 2.47
CA ILE A 88 -11.59 -4.70 1.02
C ILE A 88 -10.89 -5.89 0.36
N ARG A 89 -11.53 -6.48 -0.69
CA ARG A 89 -11.06 -7.68 -1.41
C ARG A 89 -10.87 -7.40 -2.90
N VAL A 90 -10.16 -6.32 -3.24
CA VAL A 90 -9.89 -5.94 -4.64
C VAL A 90 -8.57 -6.53 -5.12
N ASP A 91 -7.47 -6.32 -4.39
CA ASP A 91 -6.15 -6.89 -4.67
C ASP A 91 -5.61 -7.51 -3.38
N GLY A 92 -5.98 -8.77 -3.13
CA GLY A 92 -5.72 -9.44 -1.87
C GLY A 92 -6.74 -9.07 -0.79
N LEU A 93 -6.27 -8.87 0.42
CA LEU A 93 -7.08 -8.59 1.60
C LEU A 93 -6.56 -7.34 2.30
N THR A 94 -7.32 -6.24 2.23
CA THR A 94 -7.04 -5.01 2.97
C THR A 94 -7.94 -4.94 4.20
N MET A 95 -7.35 -4.62 5.33
CA MET A 95 -8.03 -4.39 6.61
C MET A 95 -7.79 -2.95 7.05
N GLU A 96 -8.88 -2.20 7.26
CA GLU A 96 -8.86 -0.80 7.67
C GLU A 96 -9.23 -0.66 9.15
N TYR A 97 -8.51 0.19 9.87
CA TYR A 97 -8.74 0.57 11.27
C TYR A 97 -8.62 2.09 11.41
N ASP A 98 -8.95 2.65 12.57
CA ASP A 98 -8.98 4.10 12.79
C ASP A 98 -7.62 4.79 12.56
N ASN A 99 -6.52 4.11 12.88
CA ASN A 99 -5.17 4.70 12.90
C ASN A 99 -4.08 3.82 12.28
N TRP A 100 -4.47 2.77 11.60
CA TRP A 100 -3.59 1.92 10.80
C TRP A 100 -4.40 1.09 9.80
N HIS A 101 -3.75 0.63 8.75
CA HIS A 101 -4.30 -0.32 7.80
C HIS A 101 -3.21 -1.22 7.24
N PHE A 102 -3.60 -2.34 6.67
CA PHE A 102 -2.67 -3.21 5.98
C PHE A 102 -3.32 -3.96 4.82
N ASN A 103 -2.51 -4.29 3.85
CA ASN A 103 -2.87 -5.18 2.75
C ASN A 103 -1.97 -6.40 2.75
N VAL A 104 -2.59 -7.58 2.61
CA VAL A 104 -1.90 -8.85 2.36
C VAL A 104 -2.37 -9.38 1.00
N ARG A 105 -1.42 -9.59 0.08
CA ARG A 105 -1.73 -10.12 -1.25
C ARG A 105 -0.81 -11.26 -1.67
N ALA A 106 -1.33 -12.19 -2.45
CA ALA A 106 -0.53 -13.24 -3.05
C ALA A 106 0.17 -12.70 -4.32
N SER A 107 1.43 -13.07 -4.52
CA SER A 107 2.07 -12.83 -5.81
C SER A 107 1.49 -13.79 -6.87
N ASN A 108 1.22 -13.24 -8.06
CA ASN A 108 0.78 -14.04 -9.21
C ASN A 108 1.93 -14.74 -9.92
N THR A 109 3.15 -14.25 -9.78
CA THR A 109 4.34 -14.72 -10.50
C THR A 109 5.28 -15.54 -9.63
N GLU A 110 5.21 -15.40 -8.30
CA GLU A 110 6.10 -16.07 -7.35
C GLU A 110 5.32 -16.74 -6.20
N PRO A 111 5.83 -17.80 -5.60
CA PRO A 111 5.19 -18.47 -4.45
C PRO A 111 5.46 -17.71 -3.15
N LEU A 112 4.94 -16.49 -3.05
CA LEU A 112 5.08 -15.63 -1.87
C LEU A 112 3.80 -14.81 -1.59
N VAL A 113 3.73 -14.32 -0.38
CA VAL A 113 2.73 -13.35 0.09
C VAL A 113 3.45 -12.04 0.39
N ARG A 114 2.82 -10.93 0.03
CA ARG A 114 3.28 -9.55 0.24
C ARG A 114 2.45 -8.88 1.31
N LEU A 115 3.12 -8.22 2.23
CA LEU A 115 2.51 -7.35 3.24
C LEU A 115 2.93 -5.92 2.98
N ASN A 116 1.95 -5.00 2.97
CA ASN A 116 2.15 -3.56 3.11
C ASN A 116 1.31 -3.08 4.30
N LEU A 117 1.87 -2.25 5.15
CA LEU A 117 1.20 -1.70 6.33
C LEU A 117 1.56 -0.24 6.52
N GLU A 118 0.57 0.56 6.90
CA GLU A 118 0.70 1.97 7.23
C GLU A 118 0.00 2.26 8.55
N ALA A 119 0.52 3.23 9.32
CA ALA A 119 -0.07 3.68 10.57
C ALA A 119 0.25 5.14 10.87
N ASP A 120 -0.50 5.76 11.79
CA ASP A 120 -0.35 7.15 12.22
C ASP A 120 0.91 7.43 13.04
N SER A 121 1.64 6.38 13.45
CA SER A 121 2.91 6.52 14.14
C SER A 121 3.86 5.37 13.83
N LYS A 122 5.16 5.67 13.85
CA LYS A 122 6.22 4.69 13.62
C LYS A 122 6.13 3.51 14.59
N LYS A 123 5.88 3.80 15.86
CA LYS A 123 5.75 2.76 16.90
C LYS A 123 4.59 1.81 16.60
N LEU A 124 3.42 2.36 16.25
CA LEU A 124 2.25 1.56 15.92
C LEU A 124 2.49 0.74 14.64
N MET A 125 3.09 1.36 13.63
CA MET A 125 3.45 0.67 12.38
C MET A 125 4.36 -0.52 12.66
N GLU A 126 5.45 -0.34 13.42
CA GLU A 126 6.38 -1.41 13.75
C GLU A 126 5.72 -2.54 14.55
N GLU A 127 4.91 -2.19 15.58
CA GLU A 127 4.17 -3.15 16.39
C GLU A 127 3.20 -3.98 15.54
N LYS A 128 2.35 -3.32 14.75
CA LYS A 128 1.35 -4.00 13.94
C LYS A 128 1.96 -4.78 12.78
N ARG A 129 3.02 -4.26 12.16
CA ARG A 129 3.79 -4.99 11.16
C ARG A 129 4.32 -6.32 11.72
N ASP A 130 4.92 -6.29 12.89
CA ASP A 130 5.51 -7.49 13.49
C ASP A 130 4.43 -8.49 13.93
N GLU A 131 3.28 -8.01 14.44
CA GLU A 131 2.12 -8.86 14.75
C GLU A 131 1.56 -9.56 13.50
N VAL A 132 1.37 -8.84 12.40
CA VAL A 132 0.85 -9.41 11.14
C VAL A 132 1.86 -10.36 10.51
N LEU A 133 3.13 -10.00 10.49
CA LEU A 133 4.21 -10.86 10.00
C LEU A 133 4.32 -12.18 10.80
N ALA A 134 4.11 -12.14 12.11
CA ALA A 134 4.12 -13.36 12.93
C ALA A 134 3.01 -14.34 12.50
N VAL A 135 1.82 -13.81 12.16
CA VAL A 135 0.72 -14.67 11.63
C VAL A 135 1.10 -15.24 10.27
N ILE A 136 1.62 -14.42 9.35
CA ILE A 136 2.03 -14.88 8.01
C ILE A 136 3.10 -15.98 8.13
N LYS A 137 4.12 -15.75 8.96
CA LYS A 137 5.22 -16.71 9.18
C LYS A 137 4.79 -18.00 9.86
N SER A 138 3.69 -18.02 10.62
CA SER A 138 3.14 -19.24 11.21
C SER A 138 2.56 -20.20 10.18
N CYS A 139 2.48 -19.80 8.91
CA CYS A 139 1.97 -20.59 7.80
C CYS A 139 3.08 -21.18 6.91
N ILE A 140 4.34 -21.11 7.34
CA ILE A 140 5.49 -21.76 6.66
C ILE A 140 5.47 -23.26 6.95
#